data_b907f8d0f69dddbd374d48e4b71d4e63
#
_entry.id   b907f8d0f69dddbd374d48e4b71d4e63
#
_cell.length_a   1.000
_cell.length_b   1.000
_cell.length_c   1.000
_cell.angle_alpha   90.00
_cell.angle_beta   90.00
_cell.angle_gamma   90.00
#
_symmetry.space_group_name_H-M   'P 1'
#
loop_
_entity.id
_entity.type
_entity.pdbx_description
1 polymer ?
#
loop_
_entity_poly.entity_id
_entity_poly.type
_entity_poly.pdbx_seq_one_letter_code
_entity_poly.pdbx_strand_id
1 'polypeptide(L)'
;MRIKFWGVRGSVSCAYPDFLEYGGNTACVEVDVMGRTVVFDAGTGLPWLGNDLLKRGVKDVQLLMSHFHNDHTGGFNYFKHIYIPGCSVTVHAALNYGELTIDDLIRRHMSEELHPVQYEHLASDLTSHGFVAGDAFDLFDGARVKTGMLTHPAGATVYRLEAEGKVFVYATDTEHTPGRPDLALVELMRDADLVVYDTCYTEEELPTKQGWGHSTWNEAVKLCRMANAKRLALFHYSPDYDDTMLRALEAEAHAEWSGAFGAKEGMEVNI
;
A
#
# COMPACT_ATOMS: atom_id res chain seq x y z
N MET A 1 16.67 0.96 4.75
CA MET A 1 15.58 0.78 3.75
C MET A 1 15.34 2.08 3.01
N ARG A 2 15.08 2.03 1.69
CA ARG A 2 14.65 3.16 0.87
C ARG A 2 13.21 2.92 0.42
N ILE A 3 12.33 3.86 0.68
CA ILE A 3 10.92 3.80 0.33
C ILE A 3 10.66 4.80 -0.80
N LYS A 4 9.93 4.40 -1.85
CA LYS A 4 9.52 5.27 -2.96
C LYS A 4 8.03 5.08 -3.25
N PHE A 5 7.32 6.20 -3.37
CA PHE A 5 5.90 6.21 -3.68
C PHE A 5 5.70 6.30 -5.20
N TRP A 6 4.94 5.37 -5.77
CA TRP A 6 4.60 5.29 -7.19
C TRP A 6 3.13 5.56 -7.47
N GLY A 7 2.31 5.51 -6.42
CA GLY A 7 0.91 5.88 -6.43
C GLY A 7 0.46 6.10 -5.00
N VAL A 8 -0.33 7.13 -4.77
CA VAL A 8 -0.73 7.63 -3.43
C VAL A 8 -2.22 7.84 -3.27
N ARG A 9 -3.00 7.67 -4.36
CA ARG A 9 -4.46 7.87 -4.38
C ARG A 9 -5.20 6.61 -3.96
N GLY A 10 -6.38 6.82 -3.36
CA GLY A 10 -7.39 5.80 -3.15
C GLY A 10 -8.47 5.79 -4.22
N SER A 11 -9.23 4.72 -4.27
CA SER A 11 -10.45 4.51 -5.06
C SER A 11 -10.26 4.55 -6.59
N VAL A 12 -9.71 5.64 -7.15
CA VAL A 12 -9.54 5.81 -8.60
C VAL A 12 -8.36 6.73 -8.92
N SER A 13 -7.73 6.52 -10.06
CA SER A 13 -6.66 7.38 -10.56
C SER A 13 -7.17 8.75 -11.00
N CYS A 14 -6.41 9.82 -10.69
CA CYS A 14 -6.75 11.21 -10.96
C CYS A 14 -5.80 11.80 -12.02
N ALA A 15 -6.23 11.83 -13.28
CA ALA A 15 -5.40 12.26 -14.41
C ALA A 15 -5.68 13.72 -14.83
N TYR A 16 -5.73 14.64 -13.87
CA TYR A 16 -5.98 16.07 -14.12
C TYR A 16 -4.83 16.95 -13.59
N PRO A 17 -4.62 18.16 -14.16
CA PRO A 17 -3.53 19.05 -13.76
C PRO A 17 -3.48 19.38 -12.26
N ASP A 18 -4.63 19.50 -11.61
CA ASP A 18 -4.76 19.87 -10.20
C ASP A 18 -4.40 18.73 -9.22
N PHE A 19 -3.95 17.58 -9.75
CA PHE A 19 -3.55 16.38 -8.98
C PHE A 19 -2.08 16.00 -9.20
N LEU A 20 -1.31 16.80 -9.93
CA LEU A 20 0.04 16.42 -10.35
C LEU A 20 1.13 16.64 -9.29
N GLU A 21 0.88 17.47 -8.29
CA GLU A 21 1.87 17.71 -7.22
C GLU A 21 1.99 16.51 -6.29
N TYR A 22 0.85 15.95 -5.85
CA TYR A 22 0.84 14.74 -5.03
C TYR A 22 0.88 13.47 -5.89
N GLY A 23 0.35 13.55 -7.09
CA GLY A 23 0.27 12.44 -8.02
C GLY A 23 -1.15 11.87 -8.15
N GLY A 24 -1.44 11.26 -9.27
CA GLY A 24 -2.77 10.75 -9.62
C GLY A 24 -2.88 9.22 -9.65
N ASN A 25 -1.79 8.46 -9.50
CA ASN A 25 -1.85 7.01 -9.49
C ASN A 25 -2.34 6.45 -8.16
N THR A 26 -3.04 5.30 -8.23
CA THR A 26 -3.50 4.58 -7.04
C THR A 26 -2.39 3.77 -6.40
N ALA A 27 -2.65 3.26 -5.20
CA ALA A 27 -1.74 2.70 -4.21
C ALA A 27 -0.63 1.80 -4.78
N CYS A 28 0.63 2.26 -4.71
CA CYS A 28 1.81 1.46 -5.05
C CYS A 28 3.05 2.05 -4.35
N VAL A 29 3.67 1.28 -3.46
CA VAL A 29 4.84 1.71 -2.69
C VAL A 29 5.97 0.70 -2.85
N GLU A 30 7.13 1.16 -3.31
CA GLU A 30 8.36 0.36 -3.38
C GLU A 30 9.17 0.52 -2.10
N VAL A 31 9.67 -0.58 -1.57
CA VAL A 31 10.68 -0.59 -0.50
C VAL A 31 11.88 -1.40 -0.95
N ASP A 32 13.03 -0.75 -1.06
CA ASP A 32 14.32 -1.44 -1.25
C ASP A 32 14.84 -1.89 0.11
N VAL A 33 14.98 -3.19 0.26
CA VAL A 33 15.44 -3.85 1.49
C VAL A 33 16.66 -4.70 1.14
N MET A 34 17.85 -4.31 1.61
CA MET A 34 19.08 -5.07 1.37
C MET A 34 19.34 -5.32 -0.13
N GLY A 35 18.95 -4.36 -1.01
CA GLY A 35 19.06 -4.49 -2.46
C GLY A 35 18.01 -5.39 -3.12
N ARG A 36 16.98 -5.82 -2.38
CA ARG A 36 15.83 -6.57 -2.90
C ARG A 36 14.59 -5.69 -2.94
N THR A 37 13.77 -5.89 -3.96
CA THR A 37 12.58 -5.09 -4.19
C THR A 37 11.36 -5.72 -3.54
N VAL A 38 10.74 -4.97 -2.63
CA VAL A 38 9.44 -5.27 -2.03
C VAL A 38 8.46 -4.20 -2.49
N VAL A 39 7.30 -4.59 -2.96
CA VAL A 39 6.25 -3.68 -3.44
C VAL A 39 5.00 -3.91 -2.62
N PHE A 40 4.40 -2.83 -2.14
CA PHE A 40 3.09 -2.85 -1.46
C PHE A 40 2.05 -2.32 -2.43
N ASP A 41 1.07 -3.17 -2.72
CA ASP A 41 -0.03 -3.00 -3.67
C ASP A 41 0.36 -2.79 -5.13
N ALA A 42 -0.59 -3.10 -5.99
CA ALA A 42 -0.47 -3.15 -7.43
C ALA A 42 -1.39 -2.16 -8.15
N GLY A 43 -1.61 -0.98 -7.56
CA GLY A 43 -2.41 0.07 -8.16
C GLY A 43 -1.79 0.63 -9.45
N THR A 44 -2.38 1.68 -9.99
CA THR A 44 -1.97 2.23 -11.30
C THR A 44 -0.55 2.79 -11.35
N GLY A 45 0.13 2.92 -10.19
CA GLY A 45 1.56 3.23 -10.11
C GLY A 45 2.49 2.07 -10.51
N LEU A 46 2.04 0.81 -10.37
CA LEU A 46 2.85 -0.39 -10.60
C LEU A 46 3.47 -0.50 -12.01
N PRO A 47 2.78 -0.18 -13.12
CA PRO A 47 3.37 -0.19 -14.46
C PRO A 47 4.60 0.72 -14.59
N TRP A 48 4.57 1.88 -13.94
CA TRP A 48 5.66 2.86 -13.95
C TRP A 48 6.85 2.38 -13.12
N LEU A 49 6.58 1.84 -11.94
CA LEU A 49 7.59 1.13 -11.14
C LEU A 49 8.20 -0.01 -11.97
N GLY A 50 7.41 -0.85 -12.61
CA GLY A 50 7.91 -1.97 -13.42
C GLY A 50 8.86 -1.52 -14.54
N ASN A 51 8.55 -0.41 -15.22
CA ASN A 51 9.44 0.17 -16.22
C ASN A 51 10.79 0.62 -15.62
N ASP A 52 10.77 1.18 -14.43
CA ASP A 52 11.98 1.62 -13.72
C ASP A 52 12.79 0.42 -13.21
N LEU A 53 12.15 -0.60 -12.64
CA LEU A 53 12.79 -1.84 -12.20
C LEU A 53 13.53 -2.53 -13.35
N LEU A 54 12.91 -2.63 -14.53
CA LEU A 54 13.55 -3.21 -15.71
C LEU A 54 14.78 -2.41 -16.17
N LYS A 55 14.74 -1.07 -16.12
CA LYS A 55 15.91 -0.22 -16.42
C LYS A 55 17.04 -0.45 -15.43
N ARG A 56 16.72 -0.72 -14.16
CA ARG A 56 17.68 -1.07 -13.10
C ARG A 56 18.16 -2.52 -13.16
N GLY A 57 17.60 -3.35 -14.06
CA GLY A 57 17.96 -4.76 -14.21
C GLY A 57 17.35 -5.65 -13.11
N VAL A 58 16.39 -5.17 -12.33
CA VAL A 58 15.69 -5.92 -11.30
C VAL A 58 14.70 -6.87 -11.96
N LYS A 59 14.76 -8.15 -11.61
CA LYS A 59 13.90 -9.21 -12.17
C LYS A 59 13.07 -9.95 -11.12
N ASP A 60 13.46 -9.87 -9.86
CA ASP A 60 12.79 -10.53 -8.74
C ASP A 60 12.04 -9.49 -7.90
N VAL A 61 10.74 -9.69 -7.72
CA VAL A 61 9.85 -8.76 -7.02
C VAL A 61 8.98 -9.51 -6.01
N GLN A 62 9.00 -9.04 -4.76
CA GLN A 62 8.07 -9.47 -3.73
C GLN A 62 6.91 -8.48 -3.67
N LEU A 63 5.72 -8.88 -4.09
CA LEU A 63 4.51 -8.05 -4.14
C LEU A 63 3.57 -8.42 -2.98
N LEU A 64 3.40 -7.51 -2.03
CA LEU A 64 2.55 -7.67 -0.85
C LEU A 64 1.24 -6.92 -1.06
N MET A 65 0.14 -7.65 -1.20
CA MET A 65 -1.18 -7.06 -1.44
C MET A 65 -1.90 -6.82 -0.12
N SER A 66 -2.31 -5.57 0.13
CA SER A 66 -3.17 -5.27 1.27
C SER A 66 -4.52 -5.96 1.13
N HIS A 67 -5.12 -5.86 -0.06
CA HIS A 67 -6.36 -6.51 -0.48
C HIS A 67 -6.54 -6.43 -2.01
N PHE A 68 -7.71 -6.84 -2.55
CA PHE A 68 -7.91 -6.95 -3.99
C PHE A 68 -8.96 -5.98 -4.57
N HIS A 69 -9.19 -4.82 -3.97
CA HIS A 69 -9.97 -3.76 -4.62
C HIS A 69 -9.22 -3.20 -5.85
N ASN A 70 -9.98 -2.61 -6.78
CA ASN A 70 -9.44 -2.21 -8.09
C ASN A 70 -8.31 -1.20 -8.03
N ASP A 71 -8.33 -0.30 -7.09
CA ASP A 71 -7.29 0.72 -6.88
C ASP A 71 -5.97 0.14 -6.33
N HIS A 72 -6.00 -1.08 -5.78
CA HIS A 72 -4.82 -1.84 -5.35
C HIS A 72 -4.37 -2.89 -6.35
N THR A 73 -5.16 -3.16 -7.40
CA THR A 73 -4.87 -4.22 -8.40
C THR A 73 -4.82 -3.70 -9.84
N GLY A 74 -5.30 -2.48 -10.10
CA GLY A 74 -5.51 -1.94 -11.45
C GLY A 74 -4.24 -1.82 -12.31
N GLY A 75 -3.06 -1.82 -11.70
CA GLY A 75 -1.78 -1.82 -12.40
C GLY A 75 -1.20 -3.20 -12.69
N PHE A 76 -1.71 -4.26 -12.05
CA PHE A 76 -1.14 -5.60 -12.14
C PHE A 76 -1.07 -6.11 -13.58
N ASN A 77 -2.16 -5.99 -14.32
CA ASN A 77 -2.26 -6.45 -15.71
C ASN A 77 -1.27 -5.74 -16.67
N TYR A 78 -0.71 -4.62 -16.26
CA TYR A 78 0.26 -3.82 -17.03
C TYR A 78 1.68 -3.86 -16.45
N PHE A 79 1.90 -4.69 -15.44
CA PHE A 79 3.21 -4.91 -14.83
C PHE A 79 4.06 -5.82 -15.73
N LYS A 80 5.00 -5.25 -16.45
CA LYS A 80 5.76 -5.95 -17.50
C LYS A 80 6.49 -7.20 -17.03
N HIS A 81 6.87 -7.27 -15.75
CA HIS A 81 7.59 -8.43 -15.19
C HIS A 81 6.82 -9.73 -15.36
N ILE A 82 5.48 -9.71 -15.29
CA ILE A 82 4.68 -10.94 -15.44
C ILE A 82 4.69 -11.52 -16.86
N TYR A 83 5.14 -10.74 -17.86
CA TYR A 83 5.21 -11.14 -19.28
C TYR A 83 6.62 -11.47 -19.76
N ILE A 84 7.65 -11.29 -18.94
CA ILE A 84 9.05 -11.42 -19.37
C ILE A 84 9.65 -12.72 -18.83
N PRO A 85 10.08 -13.67 -19.69
CA PRO A 85 10.79 -14.86 -19.24
C PRO A 85 12.05 -14.51 -18.42
N GLY A 86 12.24 -15.23 -17.30
CA GLY A 86 13.34 -14.99 -16.38
C GLY A 86 13.14 -13.84 -15.40
N CYS A 87 11.97 -13.19 -15.40
CA CYS A 87 11.48 -12.44 -14.25
C CYS A 87 10.75 -13.36 -13.27
N SER A 88 10.75 -13.00 -11.99
CA SER A 88 10.10 -13.71 -10.90
C SER A 88 9.25 -12.71 -10.10
N VAL A 89 8.00 -13.05 -9.85
CA VAL A 89 7.08 -12.25 -9.05
C VAL A 89 6.40 -13.16 -8.03
N THR A 90 6.61 -12.90 -6.74
CA THR A 90 5.89 -13.60 -5.67
C THR A 90 4.83 -12.69 -5.11
N VAL A 91 3.56 -13.08 -5.23
CA VAL A 91 2.41 -12.34 -4.68
C VAL A 91 2.06 -12.88 -3.30
N HIS A 92 2.14 -12.04 -2.28
CA HIS A 92 1.78 -12.35 -0.91
C HIS A 92 0.45 -11.68 -0.58
N ALA A 93 -0.53 -12.43 -0.06
CA ALA A 93 -1.80 -11.87 0.39
C ALA A 93 -2.45 -12.71 1.48
N ALA A 94 -3.26 -12.07 2.32
CA ALA A 94 -4.10 -12.79 3.27
C ALA A 94 -5.27 -13.49 2.55
N LEU A 95 -5.58 -14.71 3.01
CA LEU A 95 -6.67 -15.55 2.47
C LEU A 95 -7.99 -15.18 3.14
N ASN A 96 -8.55 -14.02 2.81
CA ASN A 96 -9.78 -13.48 3.42
C ASN A 96 -11.04 -13.68 2.56
N TYR A 97 -10.91 -14.36 1.40
CA TYR A 97 -11.95 -14.38 0.35
C TYR A 97 -12.65 -15.74 0.24
N GLY A 98 -12.91 -16.39 1.37
CA GLY A 98 -13.55 -17.70 1.40
C GLY A 98 -12.67 -18.79 0.80
N GLU A 99 -13.19 -19.51 -0.21
CA GLU A 99 -12.44 -20.58 -0.87
C GLU A 99 -11.54 -20.09 -2.02
N LEU A 100 -11.54 -18.79 -2.33
CA LEU A 100 -10.74 -18.25 -3.43
C LEU A 100 -9.26 -18.18 -3.06
N THR A 101 -8.44 -18.68 -3.95
CA THR A 101 -6.98 -18.53 -3.88
C THR A 101 -6.54 -17.17 -4.44
N ILE A 102 -5.28 -16.79 -4.18
CA ILE A 102 -4.67 -15.59 -4.78
C ILE A 102 -4.70 -15.70 -6.31
N ASP A 103 -4.39 -16.87 -6.84
CA ASP A 103 -4.39 -17.12 -8.28
C ASP A 103 -5.80 -16.97 -8.87
N ASP A 104 -6.85 -17.38 -8.17
CA ASP A 104 -8.24 -17.16 -8.61
C ASP A 104 -8.58 -15.68 -8.69
N LEU A 105 -8.11 -14.88 -7.73
CA LEU A 105 -8.32 -13.44 -7.73
C LEU A 105 -7.56 -12.76 -8.87
N ILE A 106 -6.31 -13.14 -9.12
CA ILE A 106 -5.53 -12.64 -10.26
C ILE A 106 -6.19 -13.03 -11.59
N ARG A 107 -6.63 -14.30 -11.75
CA ARG A 107 -7.34 -14.78 -12.95
C ARG A 107 -8.60 -13.98 -13.25
N ARG A 108 -9.35 -13.55 -12.23
CA ARG A 108 -10.52 -12.69 -12.42
C ARG A 108 -10.17 -11.35 -13.04
N HIS A 109 -9.06 -10.72 -12.61
CA HIS A 109 -8.57 -9.48 -13.22
C HIS A 109 -8.04 -9.67 -14.64
N MET A 110 -7.63 -10.88 -15.01
CA MET A 110 -7.09 -11.25 -16.31
C MET A 110 -8.07 -12.10 -17.14
N SER A 111 -9.37 -12.06 -16.82
CA SER A 111 -10.38 -12.75 -17.62
C SER A 111 -10.47 -12.15 -19.03
N GLU A 112 -10.91 -12.95 -20.01
CA GLU A 112 -11.00 -12.54 -21.40
C GLU A 112 -11.85 -11.28 -21.62
N GLU A 113 -12.86 -11.07 -20.76
CA GLU A 113 -13.72 -9.89 -20.81
C GLU A 113 -13.03 -8.62 -20.30
N LEU A 114 -12.01 -8.75 -19.47
CA LEU A 114 -11.34 -7.61 -18.81
C LEU A 114 -9.92 -7.35 -19.35
N HIS A 115 -9.24 -8.39 -19.89
CA HIS A 115 -7.86 -8.27 -20.33
C HIS A 115 -7.55 -9.20 -21.54
N PRO A 116 -6.81 -8.73 -22.55
CA PRO A 116 -6.54 -9.52 -23.76
C PRO A 116 -5.57 -10.69 -23.55
N VAL A 117 -4.77 -10.67 -22.47
CA VAL A 117 -3.82 -11.74 -22.13
C VAL A 117 -4.28 -12.42 -20.85
N GLN A 118 -4.63 -13.70 -20.93
CA GLN A 118 -5.07 -14.47 -19.77
C GLN A 118 -3.89 -14.95 -18.94
N TYR A 119 -4.17 -15.29 -17.69
CA TYR A 119 -3.19 -15.75 -16.69
C TYR A 119 -2.28 -16.88 -17.20
N GLU A 120 -2.84 -17.82 -17.98
CA GLU A 120 -2.13 -18.99 -18.55
C GLU A 120 -1.07 -18.62 -19.58
N HIS A 121 -1.08 -17.40 -20.10
CA HIS A 121 -0.12 -16.90 -21.08
C HIS A 121 0.99 -16.06 -20.46
N LEU A 122 1.02 -15.95 -19.13
CA LEU A 122 2.11 -15.27 -18.42
C LEU A 122 3.42 -16.03 -18.62
N ALA A 123 4.51 -15.31 -18.80
CA ALA A 123 5.79 -15.89 -19.18
C ALA A 123 6.84 -15.85 -18.05
N SER A 124 6.54 -15.15 -16.97
CA SER A 124 7.41 -15.08 -15.78
C SER A 124 7.18 -16.27 -14.83
N ASP A 125 8.07 -16.42 -13.87
CA ASP A 125 7.85 -17.28 -12.70
C ASP A 125 6.94 -16.50 -11.71
N LEU A 126 5.63 -16.68 -11.86
CA LEU A 126 4.62 -16.08 -10.99
C LEU A 126 4.21 -17.08 -9.93
N THR A 127 4.46 -16.75 -8.66
CA THR A 127 4.12 -17.60 -7.50
C THR A 127 3.25 -16.84 -6.51
N SER A 128 2.47 -17.58 -5.71
CA SER A 128 1.58 -17.03 -4.70
C SER A 128 1.89 -17.59 -3.32
N HIS A 129 1.93 -16.72 -2.32
CA HIS A 129 2.09 -17.07 -0.91
C HIS A 129 0.90 -16.54 -0.09
N GLY A 130 -0.04 -17.43 0.20
CA GLY A 130 -1.21 -17.14 1.04
C GLY A 130 -0.88 -17.31 2.52
N PHE A 131 -1.41 -16.42 3.36
CA PHE A 131 -1.28 -16.47 4.81
C PHE A 131 -2.59 -16.03 5.48
N VAL A 132 -2.68 -16.15 6.81
CA VAL A 132 -3.80 -15.62 7.61
C VAL A 132 -3.36 -14.29 8.23
N ALA A 133 -4.21 -13.25 8.16
CA ALA A 133 -3.91 -11.98 8.82
C ALA A 133 -3.70 -12.19 10.33
N GLY A 134 -2.56 -11.73 10.84
CA GLY A 134 -2.03 -12.03 12.18
C GLY A 134 -0.79 -12.94 12.13
N ASP A 135 -0.52 -13.60 11.01
CA ASP A 135 0.69 -14.39 10.84
C ASP A 135 1.94 -13.49 10.74
N ALA A 136 3.08 -14.11 11.03
CA ALA A 136 4.40 -13.54 10.81
C ALA A 136 5.28 -14.55 10.07
N PHE A 137 6.00 -14.07 9.04
CA PHE A 137 6.86 -14.91 8.22
C PHE A 137 8.13 -14.16 7.80
N ASP A 138 9.15 -14.90 7.43
CA ASP A 138 10.35 -14.32 6.83
C ASP A 138 10.13 -14.20 5.32
N LEU A 139 10.18 -12.95 4.83
CA LEU A 139 10.00 -12.65 3.41
C LEU A 139 11.21 -13.16 2.62
N PHE A 140 12.39 -12.98 3.19
CA PHE A 140 13.68 -13.55 2.81
C PHE A 140 14.66 -13.38 3.98
N ASP A 141 15.83 -13.97 3.88
CA ASP A 141 16.83 -13.90 4.95
C ASP A 141 17.14 -12.45 5.35
N GLY A 142 16.94 -12.14 6.63
CA GLY A 142 17.11 -10.80 7.21
C GLY A 142 15.94 -9.84 7.06
N ALA A 143 14.81 -10.24 6.45
CA ALA A 143 13.59 -9.44 6.34
C ALA A 143 12.36 -10.22 6.84
N ARG A 144 11.76 -9.74 7.91
CA ARG A 144 10.59 -10.34 8.55
C ARG A 144 9.35 -9.48 8.37
N VAL A 145 8.23 -10.11 8.06
CA VAL A 145 6.91 -9.48 7.96
C VAL A 145 6.03 -9.96 9.11
N LYS A 146 5.32 -9.02 9.76
CA LYS A 146 4.19 -9.29 10.66
C LYS A 146 2.95 -8.65 10.05
N THR A 147 1.82 -9.30 10.19
CA THR A 147 0.57 -8.86 9.57
C THR A 147 -0.54 -8.69 10.59
N GLY A 148 -1.59 -8.01 10.22
CA GLY A 148 -2.83 -7.89 10.99
C GLY A 148 -4.00 -7.55 10.09
N MET A 149 -5.22 -7.75 10.59
CA MET A 149 -6.44 -7.39 9.89
C MET A 149 -6.81 -5.95 10.18
N LEU A 150 -7.15 -5.19 9.15
CA LEU A 150 -7.70 -3.84 9.21
C LEU A 150 -9.22 -3.86 9.01
N THR A 151 -9.88 -2.85 9.56
CA THR A 151 -11.32 -2.65 9.41
C THR A 151 -11.62 -2.02 8.05
N HIS A 152 -11.96 -2.86 7.08
CA HIS A 152 -12.28 -2.45 5.71
C HIS A 152 -13.30 -3.42 5.11
N PRO A 153 -14.17 -3.02 4.15
CA PRO A 153 -15.04 -3.96 3.44
C PRO A 153 -14.24 -5.12 2.83
N ALA A 154 -14.65 -6.35 3.12
CA ALA A 154 -13.91 -7.59 2.79
C ALA A 154 -12.55 -7.76 3.50
N GLY A 155 -12.14 -6.83 4.38
CA GLY A 155 -10.86 -6.85 5.09
C GLY A 155 -9.70 -6.32 4.25
N ALA A 156 -8.74 -5.69 4.93
CA ALA A 156 -7.43 -5.33 4.37
C ALA A 156 -6.33 -5.76 5.34
N THR A 157 -5.12 -5.91 4.86
CA THR A 157 -3.97 -6.37 5.63
C THR A 157 -3.01 -5.24 5.91
N VAL A 158 -2.73 -4.99 7.19
CA VAL A 158 -1.56 -4.19 7.57
C VAL A 158 -0.30 -5.04 7.52
N TYR A 159 0.78 -4.46 7.03
CA TYR A 159 2.09 -5.07 7.01
C TYR A 159 3.08 -4.28 7.87
N ARG A 160 3.79 -4.99 8.74
CA ARG A 160 4.98 -4.49 9.43
C ARG A 160 6.19 -5.23 8.90
N LEU A 161 7.08 -4.53 8.19
CA LEU A 161 8.32 -5.04 7.63
C LEU A 161 9.49 -4.63 8.53
N GLU A 162 10.22 -5.62 9.03
CA GLU A 162 11.39 -5.47 9.88
C GLU A 162 12.64 -5.97 9.15
N ALA A 163 13.62 -5.12 8.92
CA ALA A 163 14.94 -5.48 8.38
C ALA A 163 15.98 -4.41 8.70
N GLU A 164 17.26 -4.76 8.75
CA GLU A 164 18.38 -3.84 8.98
C GLU A 164 18.23 -2.98 10.26
N GLY A 165 17.52 -3.49 11.29
CA GLY A 165 17.20 -2.74 12.49
C GLY A 165 16.21 -1.60 12.28
N LYS A 166 15.49 -1.58 11.17
CA LYS A 166 14.46 -0.63 10.77
C LYS A 166 13.09 -1.26 10.69
N VAL A 167 12.07 -0.44 10.88
CA VAL A 167 10.68 -0.84 10.84
C VAL A 167 9.89 0.07 9.91
N PHE A 168 9.30 -0.53 8.90
CA PHE A 168 8.33 0.09 7.99
C PHE A 168 6.95 -0.52 8.21
N VAL A 169 5.91 0.31 8.30
CA VAL A 169 4.51 -0.16 8.43
C VAL A 169 3.68 0.41 7.30
N TYR A 170 2.92 -0.47 6.63
CA TYR A 170 1.96 -0.12 5.59
C TYR A 170 0.55 -0.47 6.06
N ALA A 171 -0.26 0.54 6.39
CA ALA A 171 -1.58 0.45 6.98
C ALA A 171 -2.58 1.30 6.19
N THR A 172 -2.81 0.92 4.94
CA THR A 172 -3.83 1.53 4.08
C THR A 172 -5.17 0.83 4.25
N ASP A 173 -6.25 1.53 3.91
CA ASP A 173 -7.62 0.99 3.90
C ASP A 173 -8.04 0.47 5.27
N THR A 174 -8.18 1.41 6.19
CA THR A 174 -8.61 1.13 7.55
C THR A 174 -9.59 2.16 8.05
N GLU A 175 -10.74 1.70 8.55
CA GLU A 175 -11.73 2.55 9.22
C GLU A 175 -11.50 2.52 10.73
N HIS A 176 -11.39 3.68 11.34
CA HIS A 176 -11.31 3.78 12.78
C HIS A 176 -12.68 4.03 13.42
N THR A 177 -12.85 3.59 14.65
CA THR A 177 -14.02 3.92 15.47
C THR A 177 -13.71 5.18 16.29
N PRO A 178 -14.44 6.30 16.11
CA PRO A 178 -14.19 7.52 16.88
C PRO A 178 -14.14 7.28 18.39
N GLY A 179 -13.11 7.80 19.03
CA GLY A 179 -12.90 7.66 20.47
C GLY A 179 -12.39 6.29 20.95
N ARG A 180 -12.23 5.30 20.05
CA ARG A 180 -11.77 3.95 20.38
C ARG A 180 -10.57 3.56 19.51
N PRO A 181 -9.33 3.82 19.95
CA PRO A 181 -8.13 3.51 19.17
C PRO A 181 -7.99 2.00 18.96
N ASP A 182 -7.52 1.61 17.78
CA ASP A 182 -7.15 0.22 17.48
C ASP A 182 -5.79 -0.11 18.12
N LEU A 183 -5.84 -0.77 19.29
CA LEU A 183 -4.63 -1.13 20.05
C LEU A 183 -3.82 -2.23 19.37
N ALA A 184 -4.43 -3.09 18.56
CA ALA A 184 -3.70 -4.11 17.80
C ALA A 184 -2.87 -3.46 16.68
N LEU A 185 -3.44 -2.48 16.00
CA LEU A 185 -2.73 -1.68 15.00
C LEU A 185 -1.62 -0.84 15.65
N VAL A 186 -1.87 -0.22 16.81
CA VAL A 186 -0.83 0.51 17.58
C VAL A 186 0.35 -0.41 17.90
N GLU A 187 0.11 -1.68 18.27
CA GLU A 187 1.19 -2.63 18.55
C GLU A 187 2.01 -2.96 17.29
N LEU A 188 1.37 -3.13 16.13
CA LEU A 188 2.07 -3.32 14.85
C LEU A 188 2.87 -2.07 14.42
N MET A 189 2.39 -0.87 14.76
CA MET A 189 3.06 0.39 14.48
C MET A 189 4.17 0.72 15.49
N ARG A 190 4.31 -0.03 16.58
CA ARG A 190 5.24 0.27 17.68
C ARG A 190 6.66 0.51 17.20
N ASP A 191 7.23 1.67 17.60
CA ASP A 191 8.60 2.12 17.29
C ASP A 191 8.93 2.12 15.78
N ALA A 192 7.93 2.23 14.90
CA ALA A 192 8.15 2.27 13.48
C ALA A 192 9.00 3.49 13.07
N ASP A 193 9.96 3.28 12.15
CA ASP A 193 10.72 4.36 11.55
C ASP A 193 9.87 5.17 10.56
N LEU A 194 8.93 4.49 9.86
CA LEU A 194 7.93 5.11 9.00
C LEU A 194 6.64 4.29 9.01
N VAL A 195 5.52 4.98 9.18
CA VAL A 195 4.18 4.46 8.97
C VAL A 195 3.59 5.13 7.73
N VAL A 196 3.05 4.36 6.80
CA VAL A 196 2.16 4.80 5.72
C VAL A 196 0.74 4.49 6.17
N TYR A 197 -0.13 5.51 6.22
CA TYR A 197 -1.47 5.35 6.80
C TYR A 197 -2.55 5.99 5.95
N ASP A 198 -3.73 5.37 5.92
CA ASP A 198 -4.94 5.83 5.25
C ASP A 198 -5.42 7.18 5.81
N THR A 199 -5.50 8.17 4.94
CA THR A 199 -5.97 9.52 5.28
C THR A 199 -6.96 10.04 4.24
N CYS A 200 -7.88 9.16 3.83
CA CYS A 200 -8.81 9.38 2.74
C CYS A 200 -9.84 10.48 3.06
N TYR A 201 -10.23 10.63 4.33
CA TYR A 201 -11.28 11.56 4.73
C TYR A 201 -10.82 12.57 5.77
N THR A 202 -11.59 13.66 5.90
CA THR A 202 -11.51 14.58 7.04
C THR A 202 -12.41 14.10 8.18
N GLU A 203 -12.17 14.63 9.40
CA GLU A 203 -13.05 14.36 10.57
C GLU A 203 -14.50 14.82 10.34
N GLU A 204 -14.69 15.87 9.52
CA GLU A 204 -16.02 16.40 9.20
C GLU A 204 -16.80 15.47 8.27
N GLU A 205 -16.13 14.81 7.35
CA GLU A 205 -16.74 13.89 6.38
C GLU A 205 -17.00 12.50 6.97
N LEU A 206 -16.15 12.05 7.89
CA LEU A 206 -16.15 10.70 8.44
C LEU A 206 -17.54 10.21 8.90
N PRO A 207 -18.39 11.01 9.59
CA PRO A 207 -19.71 10.56 10.01
C PRO A 207 -20.63 10.13 8.87
N THR A 208 -20.43 10.67 7.66
CA THR A 208 -21.22 10.33 6.47
C THR A 208 -20.61 9.19 5.65
N LYS A 209 -19.40 8.77 5.99
CA LYS A 209 -18.59 7.78 5.27
C LYS A 209 -18.36 6.50 6.08
N GLN A 210 -19.07 6.32 7.19
CA GLN A 210 -18.98 5.11 8.01
C GLN A 210 -19.33 3.85 7.21
N GLY A 211 -18.52 2.80 7.37
CA GLY A 211 -18.61 1.55 6.62
C GLY A 211 -17.93 1.57 5.25
N TRP A 212 -17.27 2.67 4.89
CA TRP A 212 -16.50 2.76 3.64
C TRP A 212 -15.06 2.26 3.78
N GLY A 213 -14.58 2.09 5.02
CA GLY A 213 -13.31 1.44 5.30
C GLY A 213 -12.10 2.36 5.32
N HIS A 214 -12.28 3.68 5.55
CA HIS A 214 -11.19 4.66 5.52
C HIS A 214 -11.12 5.53 6.77
N SER A 215 -9.99 6.23 6.92
CA SER A 215 -9.63 6.98 8.12
C SER A 215 -9.26 8.43 7.81
N THR A 216 -8.72 9.12 8.83
CA THR A 216 -8.35 10.52 8.81
C THR A 216 -6.89 10.71 9.24
N TRP A 217 -6.28 11.84 8.85
CA TRP A 217 -4.93 12.17 9.31
C TRP A 217 -4.86 12.38 10.82
N ASN A 218 -5.95 12.84 11.44
CA ASN A 218 -6.03 13.06 12.90
C ASN A 218 -5.86 11.73 13.66
N GLU A 219 -6.60 10.68 13.25
CA GLU A 219 -6.44 9.35 13.84
C GLU A 219 -5.04 8.78 13.55
N ALA A 220 -4.51 8.95 12.33
CA ALA A 220 -3.17 8.52 11.97
C ALA A 220 -2.09 9.12 12.90
N VAL A 221 -2.12 10.43 13.13
CA VAL A 221 -1.19 11.12 14.06
C VAL A 221 -1.35 10.59 15.47
N LYS A 222 -2.58 10.44 15.95
CA LYS A 222 -2.89 9.92 17.28
C LYS A 222 -2.31 8.50 17.48
N LEU A 223 -2.55 7.58 16.54
CA LEU A 223 -2.05 6.20 16.65
C LEU A 223 -0.52 6.16 16.54
N CYS A 224 0.09 6.95 15.66
CA CYS A 224 1.55 7.07 15.56
C CYS A 224 2.20 7.54 16.86
N ARG A 225 1.62 8.53 17.53
CA ARG A 225 2.09 8.99 18.85
C ARG A 225 1.95 7.90 19.90
N MET A 226 0.83 7.18 19.96
CA MET A 226 0.62 6.06 20.87
C MET A 226 1.61 4.93 20.62
N ALA A 227 1.97 4.69 19.37
CA ALA A 227 2.92 3.67 18.94
C ALA A 227 4.39 4.09 19.10
N ASN A 228 4.69 5.34 19.48
CA ASN A 228 6.05 5.91 19.46
C ASN A 228 6.70 5.81 18.07
N ALA A 229 5.91 5.92 16.99
CA ALA A 229 6.42 5.95 15.63
C ALA A 229 7.19 7.25 15.37
N LYS A 230 8.19 7.22 14.49
CA LYS A 230 9.06 8.36 14.22
C LYS A 230 8.54 9.27 13.12
N ARG A 231 7.90 8.70 12.10
CA ARG A 231 7.38 9.42 10.93
C ARG A 231 6.08 8.81 10.44
N LEU A 232 5.22 9.66 9.86
CA LEU A 232 3.95 9.30 9.23
C LEU A 232 3.89 9.85 7.81
N ALA A 233 3.65 9.01 6.83
CA ALA A 233 3.26 9.42 5.49
C ALA A 233 1.74 9.35 5.37
N LEU A 234 1.10 10.49 5.13
CA LEU A 234 -0.31 10.57 4.77
C LEU A 234 -0.48 9.94 3.39
N PHE A 235 -1.44 9.04 3.25
CA PHE A 235 -1.56 8.21 2.07
C PHE A 235 -3.03 7.90 1.74
N HIS A 236 -3.28 7.32 0.57
CA HIS A 236 -4.60 6.89 0.12
C HIS A 236 -5.60 8.04 0.02
N TYR A 237 -5.18 9.13 -0.62
CA TYR A 237 -5.97 10.35 -0.74
C TYR A 237 -7.25 10.16 -1.54
N SER A 238 -8.35 10.74 -1.06
CA SER A 238 -9.61 10.80 -1.80
C SER A 238 -9.40 11.40 -3.20
N PRO A 239 -10.07 10.85 -4.23
CA PRO A 239 -10.10 11.48 -5.55
C PRO A 239 -10.81 12.85 -5.58
N ASP A 240 -11.56 13.18 -4.53
CA ASP A 240 -12.21 14.49 -4.39
C ASP A 240 -11.24 15.59 -3.90
N TYR A 241 -10.02 15.25 -3.48
CA TYR A 241 -9.03 16.18 -2.95
C TYR A 241 -7.96 16.53 -3.99
N ASP A 242 -8.01 17.75 -4.48
CA ASP A 242 -6.98 18.33 -5.34
C ASP A 242 -5.68 18.64 -4.54
N ASP A 243 -4.63 19.06 -5.25
CA ASP A 243 -3.36 19.42 -4.65
C ASP A 243 -3.46 20.58 -3.64
N THR A 244 -4.46 21.47 -3.80
CA THR A 244 -4.67 22.59 -2.88
C THR A 244 -5.22 22.12 -1.55
N MET A 245 -6.19 21.21 -1.59
CA MET A 245 -6.75 20.58 -0.40
C MET A 245 -5.69 19.74 0.31
N LEU A 246 -4.93 18.93 -0.43
CA LEU A 246 -3.90 18.07 0.16
C LEU A 246 -2.77 18.87 0.82
N ARG A 247 -2.35 20.01 0.25
CA ARG A 247 -1.39 20.91 0.92
C ARG A 247 -1.91 21.45 2.25
N ALA A 248 -3.20 21.77 2.33
CA ALA A 248 -3.80 22.23 3.57
C ALA A 248 -3.80 21.12 4.64
N LEU A 249 -4.26 19.93 4.28
CA LEU A 249 -4.27 18.76 5.18
C LEU A 249 -2.87 18.34 5.64
N GLU A 250 -1.88 18.36 4.73
CA GLU A 250 -0.47 18.11 5.08
C GLU A 250 0.05 19.14 6.07
N ALA A 251 -0.25 20.43 5.85
CA ALA A 251 0.17 21.50 6.74
C ALA A 251 -0.45 21.38 8.14
N GLU A 252 -1.74 21.04 8.23
CA GLU A 252 -2.44 20.80 9.49
C GLU A 252 -1.82 19.59 10.24
N ALA A 253 -1.65 18.46 9.56
CA ALA A 253 -1.05 17.27 10.15
C ALA A 253 0.39 17.54 10.63
N HIS A 254 1.19 18.26 9.84
CA HIS A 254 2.56 18.64 10.20
C HIS A 254 2.61 19.60 11.40
N ALA A 255 1.68 20.55 11.48
CA ALA A 255 1.57 21.45 12.62
C ALA A 255 1.20 20.72 13.90
N GLU A 256 0.32 19.72 13.81
CA GLU A 256 -0.04 18.85 14.93
C GLU A 256 1.12 17.94 15.36
N TRP A 257 1.85 17.41 14.39
CA TRP A 257 3.02 16.56 14.65
C TRP A 257 4.04 16.66 13.51
N SER A 258 5.22 17.18 13.80
CA SER A 258 6.28 17.42 12.81
C SER A 258 6.83 16.15 12.13
N GLY A 259 6.49 14.96 12.64
CA GLY A 259 6.79 13.67 12.00
C GLY A 259 5.86 13.34 10.82
N ALA A 260 4.73 14.05 10.67
CA ALA A 260 3.77 13.82 9.58
C ALA A 260 4.15 14.61 8.32
N PHE A 261 3.96 13.98 7.15
CA PHE A 261 4.14 14.57 5.83
C PHE A 261 3.22 13.92 4.81
N GLY A 262 2.89 14.62 3.74
CA GLY A 262 2.12 14.07 2.63
C GLY A 262 2.99 13.23 1.71
N ALA A 263 2.58 11.97 1.44
CA ALA A 263 3.22 11.17 0.42
C ALA A 263 2.95 11.74 -0.98
N LYS A 264 3.99 11.78 -1.83
CA LYS A 264 3.87 12.26 -3.22
C LYS A 264 4.49 11.25 -4.17
N GLU A 265 3.90 11.09 -5.35
CA GLU A 265 4.52 10.26 -6.39
C GLU A 265 5.95 10.73 -6.71
N GLY A 266 6.86 9.77 -6.84
CA GLY A 266 8.27 10.03 -7.05
C GLY A 266 9.06 10.39 -5.79
N MET A 267 8.40 10.69 -4.66
CA MET A 267 9.07 10.97 -3.38
C MET A 267 9.83 9.74 -2.90
N GLU A 268 11.07 9.95 -2.44
CA GLU A 268 11.90 8.93 -1.81
C GLU A 268 12.18 9.28 -0.35
N VAL A 269 12.05 8.28 0.52
CA VAL A 269 12.28 8.39 1.95
C VAL A 269 13.25 7.31 2.39
N ASN A 270 14.32 7.71 3.08
CA ASN A 270 15.26 6.78 3.71
C ASN A 270 14.98 6.68 5.21
N ILE A 271 14.96 5.47 5.73
CA ILE A 271 14.79 5.16 7.15
C ILE A 271 15.93 4.31 7.67
#